data_4135d91d9606fb8cf65439afb280b635
#
_entry.id   4135d91d9606fb8cf65439afb280b635
#
_cell.length_a   1.000
_cell.length_b   1.000
_cell.length_c   1.000
_cell.angle_alpha   90.00
_cell.angle_beta   90.00
_cell.angle_gamma   90.00
#
_symmetry.space_group_name_H-M   'P 1'
#
loop_
_entity.id
_entity.type
_entity.pdbx_description
1 polymer ?
#
loop_
_entity_poly.entity_id
_entity_poly.type
_entity_poly.pdbx_seq_one_letter_code
_entity_poly.pdbx_strand_id
1 'polypeptide(L)'
;FRAGVIIGSGSASFEIIRNLIQKLPVMITPKWVRTKAQPIGVEDVISYLEHAKESTLGGSHIVDIGSEQLCYQEMMVECAKVMGLRRLIIPVPFLSVGLSSYWLNIFTPVPFSVASSLIKGVRCEVVVQNDNAKKLFSDIHPSSFRESIANALLEAEENQVISRWSDRGNDVWETDHKDSIAKAVFIDRQILPLDGLSEHDVHQSYLGIGGENGWFAYDWLWEIRGLLDKLSGGAGLNRGRRSQQELRIGDSLDFWKVVDIQHDERLLLYAQMRVPGKAWLEFKIHEGKLIQSAYFLPKGVIGRLYWYTLVPLHYLVFRDMIRSVLKKALSKQLKRLS
;
A
#
# COMPACT_ATOMS: atom_id res chain seq x y z
N PHE A 1 10.12 -11.83 -21.59
CA PHE A 1 10.45 -12.49 -20.32
C PHE A 1 9.21 -13.02 -19.64
N ARG A 2 9.29 -14.22 -19.03
CA ARG A 2 8.26 -14.81 -18.20
C ARG A 2 8.87 -15.07 -16.81
N ALA A 3 8.36 -14.38 -15.79
CA ALA A 3 8.75 -14.55 -14.41
C ALA A 3 7.56 -15.11 -13.60
N GLY A 4 7.84 -15.93 -12.61
CA GLY A 4 6.84 -16.46 -11.70
C GLY A 4 6.48 -15.47 -10.60
N VAL A 5 7.22 -15.51 -9.51
CA VAL A 5 7.03 -14.65 -8.34
C VAL A 5 8.16 -13.64 -8.30
N ILE A 6 7.86 -12.36 -8.46
CA ILE A 6 8.85 -11.29 -8.35
C ILE A 6 8.89 -10.79 -6.90
N ILE A 7 10.09 -10.79 -6.32
CA ILE A 7 10.36 -10.35 -4.94
C ILE A 7 11.06 -9.00 -4.99
N GLY A 8 10.48 -8.02 -4.33
CA GLY A 8 11.03 -6.67 -4.19
C GLY A 8 10.17 -5.86 -3.24
N SER A 9 10.73 -4.80 -2.68
CA SER A 9 10.01 -3.89 -1.80
C SER A 9 8.79 -3.30 -2.52
N GLY A 10 7.62 -3.39 -1.89
CA GLY A 10 6.36 -2.91 -2.48
C GLY A 10 5.69 -3.87 -3.48
N SER A 11 6.27 -5.03 -3.83
CA SER A 11 5.56 -6.03 -4.65
C SER A 11 4.44 -6.70 -3.86
N ALA A 12 3.32 -7.05 -4.53
CA ALA A 12 2.18 -7.70 -3.86
C ALA A 12 2.57 -9.05 -3.24
N SER A 13 3.41 -9.83 -3.92
CA SER A 13 3.88 -11.14 -3.46
C SER A 13 4.72 -11.01 -2.18
N PHE A 14 5.68 -10.10 -2.16
CA PHE A 14 6.51 -9.83 -0.99
C PHE A 14 5.68 -9.30 0.17
N GLU A 15 4.79 -8.33 -0.08
CA GLU A 15 3.93 -7.74 0.95
C GLU A 15 2.99 -8.78 1.60
N ILE A 16 2.44 -9.72 0.82
CA ILE A 16 1.65 -10.83 1.37
C ILE A 16 2.51 -11.68 2.31
N ILE A 17 3.66 -12.17 1.84
CA ILE A 17 4.54 -13.04 2.63
C ILE A 17 4.98 -12.29 3.90
N ARG A 18 5.49 -11.07 3.78
CA ARG A 18 5.96 -10.26 4.90
C ARG A 18 4.87 -10.05 5.96
N ASN A 19 3.68 -9.59 5.55
CA ASN A 19 2.59 -9.33 6.48
C ASN A 19 2.10 -10.59 7.20
N LEU A 20 2.00 -11.71 6.49
CA LEU A 20 1.63 -12.99 7.11
C LEU A 20 2.66 -13.40 8.16
N ILE A 21 3.94 -13.33 7.83
CA ILE A 21 5.04 -13.69 8.73
C ILE A 21 5.08 -12.76 9.94
N GLN A 22 4.90 -11.46 9.76
CA GLN A 22 4.90 -10.49 10.87
C GLN A 22 3.75 -10.70 11.83
N LYS A 23 2.54 -10.91 11.32
CA LYS A 23 1.30 -10.88 12.12
C LYS A 23 0.92 -12.25 12.71
N LEU A 24 1.32 -13.35 12.09
CA LEU A 24 0.82 -14.66 12.45
C LEU A 24 1.93 -15.60 12.95
N PRO A 25 2.00 -15.90 14.26
CA PRO A 25 2.95 -16.86 14.80
C PRO A 25 2.63 -18.31 14.37
N VAL A 26 1.35 -18.62 14.15
CA VAL A 26 0.85 -19.89 13.64
C VAL A 26 -0.03 -19.64 12.43
N MET A 27 0.25 -20.30 11.32
CA MET A 27 -0.47 -20.16 10.06
C MET A 27 -1.07 -21.50 9.63
N ILE A 28 -2.39 -21.53 9.51
CA ILE A 28 -3.10 -22.64 8.90
C ILE A 28 -3.23 -22.32 7.41
N THR A 29 -2.63 -23.15 6.55
CA THR A 29 -2.51 -22.88 5.12
C THR A 29 -3.15 -24.00 4.29
N PRO A 30 -3.64 -23.69 3.08
CA PRO A 30 -4.12 -24.74 2.16
C PRO A 30 -2.98 -25.59 1.61
N LYS A 31 -3.31 -26.77 1.07
CA LYS A 31 -2.31 -27.66 0.46
C LYS A 31 -1.51 -27.04 -0.68
N TRP A 32 -2.07 -26.08 -1.40
CA TRP A 32 -1.39 -25.44 -2.53
C TRP A 32 -0.15 -24.62 -2.14
N VAL A 33 0.09 -24.33 -0.85
CA VAL A 33 1.37 -23.72 -0.42
C VAL A 33 2.59 -24.61 -0.71
N ARG A 34 2.37 -25.87 -1.06
CA ARG A 34 3.42 -26.82 -1.50
C ARG A 34 3.64 -26.80 -3.02
N THR A 35 2.87 -26.01 -3.77
CA THR A 35 3.10 -25.83 -5.21
C THR A 35 4.44 -25.15 -5.44
N LYS A 36 5.19 -25.64 -6.40
CA LYS A 36 6.54 -25.16 -6.71
C LYS A 36 6.50 -23.90 -7.56
N ALA A 37 7.39 -22.99 -7.26
CA ALA A 37 7.65 -21.78 -8.04
C ALA A 37 9.15 -21.50 -8.08
N GLN A 38 9.58 -20.69 -9.04
CA GLN A 38 10.92 -20.12 -9.07
C GLN A 38 10.81 -18.60 -8.94
N PRO A 39 10.96 -18.08 -7.70
CA PRO A 39 10.97 -16.65 -7.48
C PRO A 39 12.21 -15.99 -8.10
N ILE A 40 12.15 -14.68 -8.29
CA ILE A 40 13.26 -13.87 -8.79
C ILE A 40 13.24 -12.50 -8.11
N GLY A 41 14.41 -11.95 -7.79
CA GLY A 41 14.55 -10.59 -7.30
C GLY A 41 14.17 -9.56 -8.34
N VAL A 42 13.59 -8.42 -7.92
CA VAL A 42 13.24 -7.33 -8.84
C VAL A 42 14.48 -6.76 -9.52
N GLU A 43 15.60 -6.67 -8.83
CA GLU A 43 16.88 -6.20 -9.38
C GLU A 43 17.39 -7.11 -10.51
N ASP A 44 17.24 -8.43 -10.33
CA ASP A 44 17.60 -9.40 -11.37
C ASP A 44 16.69 -9.25 -12.60
N VAL A 45 15.39 -9.00 -12.39
CA VAL A 45 14.46 -8.71 -13.52
C VAL A 45 14.89 -7.46 -14.27
N ILE A 46 15.27 -6.41 -13.56
CA ILE A 46 15.78 -5.16 -14.17
C ILE A 46 17.06 -5.45 -14.95
N SER A 47 17.99 -6.23 -14.41
CA SER A 47 19.21 -6.63 -15.09
C SER A 47 18.92 -7.35 -16.41
N TYR A 48 17.96 -8.28 -16.43
CA TYR A 48 17.52 -8.92 -17.68
C TYR A 48 16.94 -7.93 -18.70
N LEU A 49 16.17 -6.95 -18.23
CA LEU A 49 15.57 -5.94 -19.13
C LEU A 49 16.64 -4.98 -19.69
N GLU A 50 17.61 -4.58 -18.88
CA GLU A 50 18.73 -3.73 -19.32
C GLU A 50 19.60 -4.44 -20.36
N HIS A 51 20.00 -5.68 -20.11
CA HIS A 51 20.79 -6.47 -21.07
C HIS A 51 20.00 -6.75 -22.36
N ALA A 52 18.67 -6.96 -22.28
CA ALA A 52 17.85 -7.15 -23.45
C ALA A 52 17.77 -5.88 -24.33
N LYS A 53 17.77 -4.69 -23.72
CA LYS A 53 17.80 -3.40 -24.44
C LYS A 53 19.08 -3.25 -25.27
N GLU A 54 20.20 -3.75 -24.76
CA GLU A 54 21.51 -3.64 -25.39
C GLU A 54 21.81 -4.80 -26.35
N SER A 55 20.97 -5.85 -26.32
CA SER A 55 21.21 -7.06 -27.10
C SER A 55 20.87 -6.85 -28.58
N THR A 56 21.66 -7.48 -29.46
CA THR A 56 21.46 -7.51 -30.89
C THR A 56 20.70 -8.76 -31.39
N LEU A 57 19.99 -9.43 -30.48
CA LEU A 57 19.24 -10.65 -30.76
C LEU A 57 18.13 -10.37 -31.76
N GLY A 58 18.19 -11.03 -32.91
CA GLY A 58 17.14 -10.96 -33.95
C GLY A 58 15.98 -11.90 -33.61
N GLY A 59 14.75 -11.53 -34.06
CA GLY A 59 13.55 -12.36 -33.89
C GLY A 59 12.85 -12.21 -32.54
N SER A 60 11.92 -13.14 -32.27
CA SER A 60 11.15 -13.18 -31.02
C SER A 60 11.61 -14.35 -30.14
N HIS A 61 11.94 -14.09 -28.91
CA HIS A 61 12.38 -15.09 -27.94
C HIS A 61 11.48 -15.08 -26.70
N ILE A 62 11.13 -16.25 -26.21
CA ILE A 62 10.49 -16.41 -24.89
C ILE A 62 11.57 -16.85 -23.92
N VAL A 63 11.82 -16.05 -22.91
CA VAL A 63 12.86 -16.26 -21.92
C VAL A 63 12.22 -16.41 -20.54
N ASP A 64 12.28 -17.61 -19.95
CA ASP A 64 11.82 -17.86 -18.61
C ASP A 64 12.94 -17.52 -17.62
N ILE A 65 12.62 -16.71 -16.63
CA ILE A 65 13.57 -16.23 -15.64
C ILE A 65 13.11 -16.59 -14.22
N GLY A 66 14.04 -17.01 -13.38
CA GLY A 66 13.80 -17.43 -12.00
C GLY A 66 15.11 -17.83 -11.31
N SER A 67 15.12 -17.81 -9.97
CA SER A 67 16.25 -18.26 -9.16
C SER A 67 16.13 -19.76 -8.80
N GLU A 68 16.27 -20.11 -7.51
CA GLU A 68 16.05 -21.48 -7.05
C GLU A 68 14.58 -21.89 -7.02
N GLN A 69 14.33 -23.20 -7.16
CA GLN A 69 12.99 -23.76 -7.08
C GLN A 69 12.57 -23.95 -5.62
N LEU A 70 11.52 -23.26 -5.19
CA LEU A 70 10.96 -23.31 -3.84
C LEU A 70 9.44 -23.48 -3.90
N CYS A 71 8.85 -24.12 -2.90
CA CYS A 71 7.41 -24.00 -2.70
C CYS A 71 7.08 -22.78 -1.82
N TYR A 72 5.81 -22.33 -1.85
CA TYR A 72 5.41 -21.15 -1.07
C TYR A 72 5.62 -21.30 0.44
N GLN A 73 5.49 -22.52 0.96
CA GLN A 73 5.79 -22.83 2.37
C GLN A 73 7.27 -22.59 2.67
N GLU A 74 8.18 -23.05 1.81
CA GLU A 74 9.62 -22.83 1.95
C GLU A 74 9.97 -21.35 1.87
N MET A 75 9.35 -20.61 0.93
CA MET A 75 9.52 -19.15 0.84
C MET A 75 9.09 -18.45 2.14
N MET A 76 7.94 -18.82 2.73
CA MET A 76 7.50 -18.25 4.00
C MET A 76 8.44 -18.59 5.16
N VAL A 77 8.93 -19.82 5.23
CA VAL A 77 9.89 -20.24 6.27
C VAL A 77 11.20 -19.48 6.12
N GLU A 78 11.72 -19.34 4.89
CA GLU A 78 12.96 -18.62 4.64
C GLU A 78 12.83 -17.13 4.95
N CYS A 79 11.71 -16.51 4.55
CA CYS A 79 11.40 -15.12 4.92
C CYS A 79 11.33 -14.96 6.45
N ALA A 80 10.70 -15.88 7.17
CA ALA A 80 10.67 -15.86 8.64
C ALA A 80 12.07 -15.89 9.26
N LYS A 81 12.96 -16.74 8.72
CA LYS A 81 14.35 -16.82 9.18
C LYS A 81 15.11 -15.52 8.97
N VAL A 82 14.99 -14.90 7.79
CA VAL A 82 15.62 -13.60 7.49
C VAL A 82 15.12 -12.52 8.45
N MET A 83 13.84 -12.55 8.80
CA MET A 83 13.23 -11.61 9.77
C MET A 83 13.53 -11.96 11.24
N GLY A 84 14.30 -13.01 11.54
CA GLY A 84 14.59 -13.47 12.91
C GLY A 84 13.36 -14.03 13.64
N LEU A 85 12.32 -14.45 12.91
CA LEU A 85 11.06 -14.91 13.47
C LEU A 85 10.88 -16.42 13.34
N ARG A 86 10.31 -17.06 14.37
CA ARG A 86 9.93 -18.48 14.31
C ARG A 86 8.44 -18.58 14.03
N ARG A 87 8.07 -19.32 12.97
CA ARG A 87 6.68 -19.46 12.52
C ARG A 87 6.33 -20.91 12.29
N LEU A 88 5.13 -21.30 12.74
CA LEU A 88 4.58 -22.64 12.53
C LEU A 88 3.58 -22.58 11.36
N ILE A 89 3.85 -23.32 10.29
CA ILE A 89 2.98 -23.38 9.11
C ILE A 89 2.39 -24.77 9.02
N ILE A 90 1.08 -24.88 9.13
CA ILE A 90 0.33 -26.14 9.16
C ILE A 90 -0.54 -26.22 7.90
N PRO A 91 -0.15 -27.01 6.87
CA PRO A 91 -0.99 -27.19 5.69
C PRO A 91 -2.15 -28.12 5.98
N VAL A 92 -3.38 -27.66 5.68
CA VAL A 92 -4.61 -28.45 5.86
C VAL A 92 -5.33 -28.67 4.52
N PRO A 93 -5.99 -29.85 4.35
CA PRO A 93 -6.62 -30.19 3.06
C PRO A 93 -7.91 -29.47 2.74
N PHE A 94 -8.58 -28.87 3.73
CA PHE A 94 -9.98 -28.45 3.63
C PHE A 94 -10.18 -26.95 3.32
N LEU A 95 -9.13 -26.15 3.20
CA LEU A 95 -9.27 -24.73 2.90
C LEU A 95 -9.55 -24.51 1.42
N SER A 96 -10.73 -23.95 1.11
CA SER A 96 -11.08 -23.55 -0.24
C SER A 96 -10.34 -22.28 -0.67
N VAL A 97 -10.22 -22.05 -1.99
CA VAL A 97 -9.61 -20.83 -2.55
C VAL A 97 -10.33 -19.57 -2.08
N GLY A 98 -11.67 -19.61 -2.03
CA GLY A 98 -12.46 -18.46 -1.57
C GLY A 98 -12.19 -18.11 -0.12
N LEU A 99 -12.17 -19.10 0.77
CA LEU A 99 -11.86 -18.89 2.19
C LEU A 99 -10.43 -18.40 2.40
N SER A 100 -9.46 -18.93 1.64
CA SER A 100 -8.07 -18.48 1.67
C SER A 100 -7.91 -17.03 1.21
N SER A 101 -8.63 -16.63 0.16
CA SER A 101 -8.60 -15.25 -0.35
C SER A 101 -9.21 -14.26 0.65
N TYR A 102 -10.30 -14.64 1.31
CA TYR A 102 -10.94 -13.83 2.34
C TYR A 102 -10.02 -13.67 3.57
N TRP A 103 -9.40 -14.76 4.01
CA TRP A 103 -8.45 -14.75 5.11
C TRP A 103 -7.22 -13.87 4.82
N LEU A 104 -6.65 -13.96 3.61
CA LEU A 104 -5.56 -13.07 3.20
C LEU A 104 -5.96 -11.60 3.22
N ASN A 105 -7.17 -11.26 2.80
CA ASN A 105 -7.66 -9.88 2.84
C ASN A 105 -7.72 -9.31 4.27
N ILE A 106 -7.95 -10.14 5.28
CA ILE A 106 -7.96 -9.70 6.69
C ILE A 106 -6.55 -9.40 7.19
N PHE A 107 -5.57 -10.25 6.89
CA PHE A 107 -4.22 -10.18 7.46
C PHE A 107 -3.19 -9.44 6.59
N THR A 108 -3.51 -9.17 5.34
CA THR A 108 -2.60 -8.47 4.43
C THR A 108 -3.22 -7.18 3.88
N PRO A 109 -2.41 -6.23 3.38
CA PRO A 109 -2.92 -5.01 2.75
C PRO A 109 -3.52 -5.26 1.37
N VAL A 110 -3.49 -6.49 0.86
CA VAL A 110 -3.89 -6.83 -0.51
C VAL A 110 -5.40 -7.03 -0.59
N PRO A 111 -6.14 -6.30 -1.46
CA PRO A 111 -7.58 -6.45 -1.62
C PRO A 111 -7.96 -7.86 -2.08
N PHE A 112 -9.17 -8.29 -1.72
CA PHE A 112 -9.69 -9.61 -2.07
C PHE A 112 -9.58 -9.95 -3.57
N SER A 113 -9.85 -8.99 -4.45
CA SER A 113 -9.77 -9.20 -5.92
C SER A 113 -8.36 -9.57 -6.36
N VAL A 114 -7.35 -8.89 -5.84
CA VAL A 114 -5.93 -9.16 -6.14
C VAL A 114 -5.49 -10.46 -5.48
N ALA A 115 -5.78 -10.65 -4.19
CA ALA A 115 -5.47 -11.88 -3.45
C ALA A 115 -6.10 -13.11 -4.12
N SER A 116 -7.36 -13.03 -4.56
CA SER A 116 -8.05 -14.11 -5.27
C SER A 116 -7.39 -14.45 -6.59
N SER A 117 -6.95 -13.46 -7.36
CA SER A 117 -6.26 -13.66 -8.63
C SER A 117 -4.88 -14.29 -8.42
N LEU A 118 -4.13 -13.83 -7.43
CA LEU A 118 -2.83 -14.42 -7.07
C LEU A 118 -2.99 -15.87 -6.62
N ILE A 119 -3.93 -16.19 -5.72
CA ILE A 119 -4.15 -17.55 -5.24
C ILE A 119 -4.57 -18.50 -6.37
N LYS A 120 -5.36 -18.04 -7.34
CA LYS A 120 -5.69 -18.86 -8.52
C LYS A 120 -4.43 -19.22 -9.31
N GLY A 121 -3.51 -18.27 -9.49
CA GLY A 121 -2.21 -18.51 -10.15
C GLY A 121 -1.30 -19.45 -9.38
N VAL A 122 -1.26 -19.35 -8.05
CA VAL A 122 -0.41 -20.17 -7.16
C VAL A 122 -0.72 -21.67 -7.20
N ARG A 123 -1.90 -22.06 -7.66
CA ARG A 123 -2.28 -23.49 -7.79
C ARG A 123 -1.55 -24.23 -8.91
N CYS A 124 -0.99 -23.50 -9.86
CA CYS A 124 -0.18 -24.05 -10.93
C CYS A 124 1.30 -23.91 -10.59
N GLU A 125 2.11 -24.88 -10.97
CA GLU A 125 3.55 -24.74 -10.86
C GLU A 125 4.04 -23.62 -11.79
N VAL A 126 4.86 -22.74 -11.24
CA VAL A 126 5.42 -21.60 -11.95
C VAL A 126 6.94 -21.69 -11.87
N VAL A 127 7.47 -22.62 -12.68
CA VAL A 127 8.89 -22.92 -12.77
C VAL A 127 9.39 -22.65 -14.18
N VAL A 128 10.67 -22.37 -14.31
CA VAL A 128 11.35 -22.16 -15.59
C VAL A 128 11.19 -23.40 -16.47
N GLN A 129 10.69 -23.20 -17.72
CA GLN A 129 10.39 -24.28 -18.68
C GLN A 129 11.43 -24.37 -19.80
N ASN A 130 12.30 -23.36 -19.95
CA ASN A 130 13.34 -23.34 -20.96
C ASN A 130 14.66 -22.81 -20.39
N ASP A 131 15.75 -23.05 -21.08
CA ASP A 131 17.10 -22.60 -20.71
C ASP A 131 17.57 -21.35 -21.48
N ASN A 132 16.65 -20.63 -22.09
CA ASN A 132 16.96 -19.46 -22.92
C ASN A 132 17.63 -18.33 -22.09
N ALA A 133 17.28 -18.18 -20.83
CA ALA A 133 17.95 -17.24 -19.95
C ALA A 133 19.46 -17.49 -19.87
N LYS A 134 19.86 -18.76 -19.63
CA LYS A 134 21.27 -19.14 -19.53
C LYS A 134 22.01 -19.04 -20.89
N LYS A 135 21.30 -19.28 -22.00
CA LYS A 135 21.89 -19.22 -23.36
C LYS A 135 22.07 -17.81 -23.87
N LEU A 136 21.06 -16.96 -23.66
CA LEU A 136 21.02 -15.62 -24.23
C LEU A 136 21.56 -14.53 -23.29
N PHE A 137 21.58 -14.81 -22.00
CA PHE A 137 21.99 -13.89 -20.92
C PHE A 137 22.89 -14.60 -19.92
N SER A 138 23.97 -15.24 -20.41
CA SER A 138 24.89 -16.08 -19.64
C SER A 138 25.54 -15.36 -18.45
N ASP A 139 25.69 -14.05 -18.56
CA ASP A 139 26.38 -13.21 -17.58
C ASP A 139 25.48 -12.80 -16.41
N ILE A 140 24.19 -13.08 -16.52
CA ILE A 140 23.23 -12.80 -15.42
C ILE A 140 23.08 -14.03 -14.53
N HIS A 141 23.43 -13.87 -13.28
CA HIS A 141 23.27 -14.90 -12.24
C HIS A 141 22.24 -14.41 -11.20
N PRO A 142 20.97 -14.84 -11.28
CA PRO A 142 19.95 -14.40 -10.34
C PRO A 142 20.33 -14.67 -8.90
N SER A 143 20.09 -13.69 -8.04
CA SER A 143 20.28 -13.77 -6.60
C SER A 143 19.39 -14.88 -5.98
N SER A 144 19.83 -15.46 -4.89
CA SER A 144 19.00 -16.41 -4.14
C SER A 144 17.73 -15.73 -3.59
N PHE A 145 16.69 -16.51 -3.34
CA PHE A 145 15.47 -16.01 -2.71
C PHE A 145 15.76 -15.33 -1.38
N ARG A 146 16.70 -15.87 -0.61
CA ARG A 146 17.12 -15.30 0.66
C ARG A 146 17.73 -13.90 0.52
N GLU A 147 18.61 -13.71 -0.45
CA GLU A 147 19.20 -12.41 -0.75
C GLU A 147 18.15 -11.42 -1.24
N SER A 148 17.27 -11.84 -2.15
CA SER A 148 16.17 -11.01 -2.65
C SER A 148 15.22 -10.53 -1.53
N ILE A 149 14.90 -11.41 -0.55
CA ILE A 149 14.11 -11.03 0.62
C ILE A 149 14.89 -10.08 1.55
N ALA A 150 16.18 -10.32 1.77
CA ALA A 150 17.00 -9.45 2.62
C ALA A 150 17.08 -8.02 2.03
N ASN A 151 17.33 -7.91 0.73
CA ASN A 151 17.36 -6.62 0.03
C ASN A 151 16.00 -5.92 0.09
N ALA A 152 14.90 -6.63 -0.18
CA ALA A 152 13.55 -6.06 -0.12
C ALA A 152 13.17 -5.59 1.30
N LEU A 153 13.63 -6.27 2.35
CA LEU A 153 13.42 -5.84 3.73
C LEU A 153 14.24 -4.59 4.05
N LEU A 154 15.51 -4.56 3.66
CA LEU A 154 16.40 -3.41 3.86
C LEU A 154 15.84 -2.15 3.17
N GLU A 155 15.45 -2.24 1.91
CA GLU A 155 14.80 -1.15 1.19
C GLU A 155 13.52 -0.66 1.87
N ALA A 156 12.72 -1.59 2.42
CA ALA A 156 11.50 -1.24 3.14
C ALA A 156 11.79 -0.54 4.47
N GLU A 157 12.84 -0.94 5.20
CA GLU A 157 13.27 -0.32 6.46
C GLU A 157 13.91 1.06 6.23
N GLU A 158 14.72 1.21 5.18
CA GLU A 158 15.36 2.48 4.82
C GLU A 158 14.41 3.46 4.12
N ASN A 159 13.14 3.11 3.96
CA ASN A 159 12.13 3.91 3.23
C ASN A 159 12.52 4.21 1.77
N GLN A 160 13.32 3.36 1.15
CA GLN A 160 13.78 3.49 -0.24
C GLN A 160 12.80 2.87 -1.25
N VAL A 161 11.61 2.47 -0.81
CA VAL A 161 10.59 1.88 -1.67
C VAL A 161 10.18 2.88 -2.76
N ILE A 162 10.58 2.61 -4.00
CA ILE A 162 10.32 3.50 -5.15
C ILE A 162 8.84 3.50 -5.52
N SER A 163 8.20 2.34 -5.51
CA SER A 163 6.78 2.19 -5.82
C SER A 163 6.20 0.96 -5.11
N ARG A 164 4.90 1.00 -4.85
CA ARG A 164 4.16 -0.15 -4.31
C ARG A 164 3.09 -0.59 -5.29
N TRP A 165 2.75 -1.88 -5.28
CA TRP A 165 1.61 -2.40 -6.05
C TRP A 165 0.31 -1.63 -5.75
N SER A 166 0.16 -1.11 -4.52
CA SER A 166 -0.99 -0.31 -4.06
C SER A 166 -1.06 1.07 -4.69
N ASP A 167 0.07 1.60 -5.19
CA ASP A 167 0.13 2.91 -5.81
C ASP A 167 -0.44 2.88 -7.23
N ARG A 168 -0.54 1.68 -7.82
CA ARG A 168 -1.18 1.43 -9.10
C ARG A 168 -2.70 1.47 -8.96
N GLY A 169 -3.31 2.60 -9.26
CA GLY A 169 -4.76 2.77 -9.35
C GLY A 169 -5.12 3.66 -10.50
N ASN A 170 -6.11 3.28 -11.27
CA ASN A 170 -6.62 4.10 -12.39
C ASN A 170 -7.19 5.44 -11.91
N ASP A 171 -7.50 5.53 -10.60
CA ASP A 171 -8.22 6.66 -10.02
C ASP A 171 -7.42 7.97 -9.95
N VAL A 172 -6.07 7.92 -10.07
CA VAL A 172 -5.22 9.14 -10.11
C VAL A 172 -5.28 9.80 -11.46
N TRP A 173 -5.48 9.01 -12.51
CA TRP A 173 -5.53 9.45 -13.90
C TRP A 173 -6.97 9.76 -14.37
N GLU A 174 -7.99 9.45 -13.56
CA GLU A 174 -9.32 10.01 -13.78
C GLU A 174 -9.23 11.52 -13.58
N THR A 175 -9.10 12.19 -14.68
CA THR A 175 -8.74 13.60 -14.92
C THR A 175 -9.62 14.63 -14.23
N ASP A 176 -10.45 14.24 -13.26
CA ASP A 176 -11.53 15.11 -12.82
C ASP A 176 -11.79 15.15 -11.30
N HIS A 177 -10.71 15.04 -10.49
CA HIS A 177 -10.89 15.26 -9.05
C HIS A 177 -11.34 16.70 -8.74
N LYS A 178 -10.87 17.71 -9.49
CA LYS A 178 -11.27 19.12 -9.31
C LYS A 178 -12.74 19.30 -9.62
N ASP A 179 -13.21 18.82 -10.77
CA ASP A 179 -14.61 18.91 -11.17
C ASP A 179 -15.53 18.04 -10.28
N SER A 180 -15.04 16.89 -9.83
CA SER A 180 -15.79 16.04 -8.89
C SER A 180 -15.91 16.68 -7.51
N ILE A 181 -14.88 17.36 -7.01
CA ILE A 181 -14.94 18.14 -5.76
C ILE A 181 -15.88 19.33 -5.91
N ALA A 182 -15.88 20.02 -7.05
CA ALA A 182 -16.82 21.11 -7.34
C ALA A 182 -18.29 20.64 -7.32
N LYS A 183 -18.54 19.34 -7.63
CA LYS A 183 -19.86 18.69 -7.57
C LYS A 183 -20.18 18.07 -6.21
N ALA A 184 -19.29 18.15 -5.21
CA ALA A 184 -19.53 17.58 -3.90
C ALA A 184 -20.79 18.20 -3.27
N VAL A 185 -21.71 17.34 -2.84
CA VAL A 185 -22.99 17.76 -2.24
C VAL A 185 -22.82 18.11 -0.77
N PHE A 186 -21.93 17.40 -0.09
CA PHE A 186 -21.67 17.59 1.33
C PHE A 186 -20.22 18.03 1.55
N ILE A 187 -20.06 19.03 2.41
CA ILE A 187 -18.75 19.58 2.79
C ILE A 187 -18.75 19.80 4.30
N ASP A 188 -17.82 19.14 5.01
CA ASP A 188 -17.50 19.48 6.39
C ASP A 188 -16.16 20.23 6.40
N ARG A 189 -16.16 21.45 6.90
CA ARG A 189 -15.01 22.34 6.87
C ARG A 189 -14.68 22.87 8.25
N GLN A 190 -13.43 22.69 8.64
CA GLN A 190 -12.86 23.22 9.86
C GLN A 190 -11.79 24.26 9.48
N ILE A 191 -11.76 25.39 10.17
CA ILE A 191 -10.82 26.49 9.90
C ILE A 191 -10.23 26.94 11.22
N LEU A 192 -8.91 27.01 11.29
CA LEU A 192 -8.18 27.53 12.44
C LEU A 192 -7.08 28.49 11.97
N PRO A 193 -6.84 29.62 12.69
CA PRO A 193 -5.72 30.50 12.41
C PRO A 193 -4.39 29.79 12.71
N LEU A 194 -3.33 30.22 12.04
CA LEU A 194 -1.99 29.68 12.28
C LEU A 194 -1.33 30.23 13.53
N ASP A 195 -1.82 31.38 14.05
CA ASP A 195 -1.36 32.02 15.28
C ASP A 195 0.18 32.17 15.38
N GLY A 196 0.81 32.61 14.27
CA GLY A 196 2.26 32.80 14.19
C GLY A 196 3.08 31.56 13.89
N LEU A 197 2.43 30.43 13.62
CA LEU A 197 3.11 29.23 13.10
C LEU A 197 3.56 29.45 11.66
N SER A 198 4.73 28.92 11.32
CA SER A 198 5.22 28.88 9.95
C SER A 198 4.32 28.00 9.07
N GLU A 199 3.94 28.51 7.89
CA GLU A 199 3.18 27.74 6.90
C GLU A 199 3.90 26.43 6.52
N HIS A 200 5.23 26.49 6.42
CA HIS A 200 6.06 25.32 6.16
C HIS A 200 5.95 24.26 7.28
N ASP A 201 6.02 24.64 8.55
CA ASP A 201 5.93 23.68 9.65
C ASP A 201 4.52 23.07 9.76
N VAL A 202 3.49 23.84 9.45
CA VAL A 202 2.10 23.36 9.38
C VAL A 202 1.92 22.40 8.20
N HIS A 203 2.48 22.73 7.03
CA HIS A 203 2.49 21.85 5.85
C HIS A 203 3.19 20.54 6.16
N GLN A 204 4.40 20.57 6.71
CA GLN A 204 5.15 19.38 7.13
C GLN A 204 4.43 18.57 8.22
N SER A 205 3.58 19.21 9.02
CA SER A 205 2.79 18.52 10.02
C SER A 205 1.69 17.67 9.37
N TYR A 206 0.86 18.24 8.49
CA TYR A 206 -0.19 17.44 7.85
C TYR A 206 0.33 16.49 6.77
N LEU A 207 1.49 16.75 6.15
CA LEU A 207 2.16 15.75 5.33
C LEU A 207 2.57 14.51 6.14
N GLY A 208 2.78 14.63 7.44
CA GLY A 208 3.13 13.53 8.33
C GLY A 208 1.96 12.64 8.75
N ILE A 209 0.73 12.87 8.27
CA ILE A 209 -0.46 12.09 8.66
C ILE A 209 -0.44 10.68 8.07
N GLY A 210 -1.02 9.71 8.78
CA GLY A 210 -1.19 8.32 8.35
C GLY A 210 0.02 7.42 8.60
N GLY A 211 -0.12 6.12 8.29
CA GLY A 211 0.87 5.10 8.60
C GLY A 211 1.13 4.97 10.10
N GLU A 212 2.39 4.84 10.50
CA GLU A 212 2.78 4.72 11.91
C GLU A 212 2.49 5.98 12.75
N ASN A 213 2.40 7.14 12.11
CA ASN A 213 2.08 8.40 12.80
C ASN A 213 0.60 8.54 13.18
N GLY A 214 -0.26 7.66 12.67
CA GLY A 214 -1.71 7.71 12.88
C GLY A 214 -2.39 8.90 12.21
N TRP A 215 -3.68 9.05 12.47
CA TRP A 215 -4.54 10.11 11.90
C TRP A 215 -4.70 11.32 12.82
N PHE A 216 -3.86 11.39 13.86
CA PHE A 216 -3.76 12.49 14.84
C PHE A 216 -4.99 12.69 15.72
N ALA A 217 -6.09 11.98 15.47
CA ALA A 217 -7.29 12.01 16.29
C ALA A 217 -8.01 10.66 16.19
N TYR A 218 -8.35 10.09 17.35
CA TYR A 218 -9.17 8.90 17.48
C TYR A 218 -8.71 7.73 16.59
N ASP A 219 -7.44 7.34 16.64
CA ASP A 219 -6.86 6.29 15.77
C ASP A 219 -7.65 4.97 15.85
N TRP A 220 -8.21 4.64 17.02
CA TRP A 220 -9.08 3.48 17.19
C TRP A 220 -10.36 3.51 16.31
N LEU A 221 -10.91 4.70 16.01
CA LEU A 221 -12.05 4.84 15.09
C LEU A 221 -11.63 4.55 13.64
N TRP A 222 -10.45 4.98 13.26
CA TRP A 222 -9.88 4.68 11.97
C TRP A 222 -9.57 3.19 11.83
N GLU A 223 -9.13 2.52 12.90
CA GLU A 223 -8.93 1.06 12.94
C GLU A 223 -10.25 0.30 12.76
N ILE A 224 -11.32 0.68 13.49
CA ILE A 224 -12.66 0.12 13.32
C ILE A 224 -13.15 0.37 11.88
N ARG A 225 -12.98 1.57 11.37
CA ARG A 225 -13.34 1.93 10.00
C ARG A 225 -12.60 1.06 8.98
N GLY A 226 -11.31 0.88 9.17
CA GLY A 226 -10.47 0.01 8.33
C GLY A 226 -10.92 -1.46 8.39
N LEU A 227 -11.31 -1.96 9.57
CA LEU A 227 -11.85 -3.31 9.72
C LEU A 227 -13.18 -3.48 8.98
N LEU A 228 -14.11 -2.53 9.12
CA LEU A 228 -15.40 -2.54 8.42
C LEU A 228 -15.20 -2.47 6.89
N ASP A 229 -14.26 -1.66 6.42
CA ASP A 229 -13.91 -1.58 5.00
C ASP A 229 -13.38 -2.92 4.49
N LYS A 230 -12.50 -3.60 5.24
CA LYS A 230 -12.02 -4.95 4.90
C LYS A 230 -13.14 -5.98 4.86
N LEU A 231 -14.02 -5.98 5.84
CA LEU A 231 -15.17 -6.91 5.86
C LEU A 231 -16.07 -6.71 4.64
N SER A 232 -16.18 -5.48 4.12
CA SER A 232 -16.89 -5.18 2.87
C SER A 232 -16.05 -5.42 1.59
N GLY A 233 -14.82 -5.94 1.72
CA GLY A 233 -13.89 -6.22 0.62
C GLY A 233 -13.11 -5.00 0.11
N GLY A 234 -12.98 -3.96 0.91
CA GLY A 234 -12.14 -2.79 0.67
C GLY A 234 -10.68 -2.99 1.11
N ALA A 235 -9.90 -1.92 1.03
CA ALA A 235 -8.46 -1.94 1.32
C ALA A 235 -8.12 -1.97 2.82
N GLY A 236 -8.98 -1.40 3.66
CA GLY A 236 -8.70 -1.19 5.08
C GLY A 236 -7.48 -0.28 5.33
N LEU A 237 -7.01 -0.23 6.59
CA LEU A 237 -5.80 0.52 6.97
C LEU A 237 -4.48 -0.18 6.61
N ASN A 238 -4.52 -1.33 5.95
CA ASN A 238 -3.32 -2.16 5.79
C ASN A 238 -2.36 -1.68 4.69
N ARG A 239 -2.73 -0.69 3.88
CA ARG A 239 -1.83 -0.18 2.84
C ARG A 239 -0.63 0.54 3.44
N GLY A 240 -0.80 1.13 4.62
CA GLY A 240 0.24 1.90 5.30
C GLY A 240 0.67 3.11 4.49
N ARG A 241 1.91 3.54 4.72
CA ARG A 241 2.55 4.66 4.05
C ARG A 241 3.85 4.18 3.39
N ARG A 242 4.15 4.64 2.16
CA ARG A 242 5.38 4.26 1.43
C ARG A 242 6.64 4.74 2.15
N SER A 243 6.67 6.01 2.52
CA SER A 243 7.77 6.65 3.25
C SER A 243 7.24 7.49 4.40
N GLN A 244 7.88 7.43 5.56
CA GLN A 244 7.51 8.27 6.71
C GLN A 244 7.91 9.74 6.50
N GLN A 245 8.86 10.00 5.61
CA GLN A 245 9.43 11.34 5.39
C GLN A 245 8.79 12.07 4.20
N GLU A 246 8.44 11.33 3.15
CA GLU A 246 7.95 11.92 1.90
C GLU A 246 6.57 11.38 1.50
N LEU A 247 5.76 12.26 0.92
CA LEU A 247 4.57 11.90 0.16
C LEU A 247 4.73 12.33 -1.29
N ARG A 248 4.22 11.50 -2.21
CA ARG A 248 4.17 11.80 -3.65
C ARG A 248 2.75 11.66 -4.16
N ILE A 249 2.41 12.37 -5.21
CA ILE A 249 1.14 12.17 -5.92
C ILE A 249 1.10 10.71 -6.40
N GLY A 250 -0.02 10.03 -6.10
CA GLY A 250 -0.18 8.61 -6.39
C GLY A 250 0.14 7.68 -5.22
N ASP A 251 0.80 8.15 -4.15
CA ASP A 251 1.05 7.34 -2.97
C ASP A 251 -0.26 6.90 -2.31
N SER A 252 -0.28 5.66 -1.82
CA SER A 252 -1.34 5.17 -0.95
C SER A 252 -1.01 5.49 0.51
N LEU A 253 -1.99 6.07 1.20
CA LEU A 253 -1.91 6.46 2.60
C LEU A 253 -3.07 5.81 3.34
N ASP A 254 -2.83 4.63 3.92
CA ASP A 254 -3.85 3.74 4.50
C ASP A 254 -4.94 3.41 3.46
N PHE A 255 -6.15 3.94 3.59
CA PHE A 255 -7.24 3.79 2.61
C PHE A 255 -7.46 5.05 1.75
N TRP A 256 -6.55 6.00 1.82
CA TRP A 256 -6.54 7.21 0.99
C TRP A 256 -5.50 7.11 -0.12
N LYS A 257 -5.69 7.88 -1.16
CA LYS A 257 -4.72 8.11 -2.23
C LYS A 257 -4.39 9.59 -2.32
N VAL A 258 -3.11 9.89 -2.43
CA VAL A 258 -2.64 11.26 -2.63
C VAL A 258 -2.92 11.65 -4.08
N VAL A 259 -3.76 12.66 -4.30
CA VAL A 259 -4.15 13.12 -5.64
C VAL A 259 -3.59 14.48 -5.99
N ASP A 260 -3.25 15.30 -5.00
CA ASP A 260 -2.56 16.57 -5.22
C ASP A 260 -1.72 16.97 -4.01
N ILE A 261 -0.53 17.51 -4.27
CA ILE A 261 0.35 18.14 -3.28
C ILE A 261 0.87 19.44 -3.88
N GLN A 262 0.65 20.54 -3.17
CA GLN A 262 1.25 21.85 -3.49
C GLN A 262 2.08 22.28 -2.30
N HIS A 263 3.34 22.61 -2.55
CA HIS A 263 4.31 22.92 -1.50
C HIS A 263 3.84 24.10 -0.65
N ASP A 264 3.85 23.91 0.67
CA ASP A 264 3.42 24.87 1.69
C ASP A 264 1.97 25.39 1.54
N GLU A 265 1.18 24.79 0.66
CA GLU A 265 -0.20 25.22 0.40
C GLU A 265 -1.23 24.11 0.61
N ARG A 266 -1.05 22.90 -0.01
CA ARG A 266 -2.14 21.94 -0.14
C ARG A 266 -1.73 20.48 -0.09
N LEU A 267 -2.56 19.66 0.55
CA LEU A 267 -2.60 18.22 0.40
C LEU A 267 -4.03 17.79 0.12
N LEU A 268 -4.25 17.06 -0.97
CA LEU A 268 -5.56 16.50 -1.32
C LEU A 268 -5.48 14.98 -1.38
N LEU A 269 -6.38 14.33 -0.64
CA LEU A 269 -6.53 12.89 -0.53
C LEU A 269 -7.87 12.44 -1.10
N TYR A 270 -7.88 11.33 -1.84
CA TYR A 270 -9.07 10.66 -2.35
C TYR A 270 -9.29 9.34 -1.62
N ALA A 271 -10.50 9.07 -1.16
CA ALA A 271 -10.83 7.84 -0.44
C ALA A 271 -10.95 6.64 -1.39
N GLN A 272 -10.14 5.62 -1.16
CA GLN A 272 -10.19 4.34 -1.86
C GLN A 272 -11.02 3.27 -1.11
N MET A 273 -11.54 3.63 0.06
CA MET A 273 -12.46 2.78 0.82
C MET A 273 -13.81 2.65 0.12
N ARG A 274 -14.52 1.57 0.39
CA ARG A 274 -15.88 1.36 -0.11
C ARG A 274 -16.87 2.25 0.63
N VAL A 275 -17.25 3.34 0.00
CA VAL A 275 -18.31 4.26 0.45
C VAL A 275 -19.40 4.35 -0.63
N PRO A 276 -20.65 4.61 -0.26
CA PRO A 276 -21.70 4.82 -1.24
C PRO A 276 -21.62 6.22 -1.90
N GLY A 277 -20.50 6.49 -2.56
CA GLY A 277 -20.18 7.76 -3.18
C GLY A 277 -18.69 7.92 -3.45
N LYS A 278 -18.25 9.18 -3.60
CA LYS A 278 -16.83 9.56 -3.66
C LYS A 278 -16.53 10.52 -2.51
N ALA A 279 -15.36 10.38 -1.87
CA ALA A 279 -14.97 11.22 -0.74
C ALA A 279 -13.53 11.74 -0.90
N TRP A 280 -13.29 12.96 -0.45
CA TRP A 280 -11.98 13.59 -0.44
C TRP A 280 -11.74 14.25 0.92
N LEU A 281 -10.47 14.32 1.31
CA LEU A 281 -9.99 15.07 2.46
C LEU A 281 -8.89 16.02 1.98
N GLU A 282 -9.07 17.30 2.28
CA GLU A 282 -8.15 18.36 1.91
C GLU A 282 -7.61 19.07 3.13
N PHE A 283 -6.32 19.32 3.16
CA PHE A 283 -5.66 20.29 4.02
C PHE A 283 -5.14 21.41 3.14
N LYS A 284 -5.49 22.65 3.45
CA LYS A 284 -5.07 23.82 2.70
C LYS A 284 -4.66 24.94 3.65
N ILE A 285 -3.54 25.60 3.34
CA ILE A 285 -3.13 26.85 3.98
C ILE A 285 -3.54 27.99 3.07
N HIS A 286 -4.25 28.96 3.62
CA HIS A 286 -4.70 30.14 2.88
C HIS A 286 -4.92 31.32 3.82
N GLU A 287 -4.35 32.49 3.49
CA GLU A 287 -4.48 33.71 4.28
C GLU A 287 -4.17 33.53 5.78
N GLY A 288 -3.08 32.86 6.12
CA GLY A 288 -2.67 32.61 7.49
C GLY A 288 -3.59 31.69 8.29
N LYS A 289 -4.37 30.86 7.61
CA LYS A 289 -5.30 29.88 8.22
C LYS A 289 -5.05 28.49 7.67
N LEU A 290 -5.19 27.47 8.53
CA LEU A 290 -5.30 26.09 8.13
C LEU A 290 -6.78 25.75 7.91
N ILE A 291 -7.09 25.26 6.72
CA ILE A 291 -8.43 24.83 6.30
C ILE A 291 -8.38 23.34 6.07
N GLN A 292 -9.18 22.58 6.81
CA GLN A 292 -9.42 21.17 6.60
C GLN A 292 -10.83 20.97 6.06
N SER A 293 -10.96 20.34 4.89
CA SER A 293 -12.27 20.12 4.25
C SER A 293 -12.45 18.64 3.90
N ALA A 294 -13.55 18.06 4.33
CA ALA A 294 -13.99 16.73 3.86
C ALA A 294 -15.12 16.93 2.87
N TYR A 295 -14.94 16.42 1.65
CA TYR A 295 -15.92 16.50 0.57
C TYR A 295 -16.55 15.14 0.35
N PHE A 296 -17.86 15.10 0.10
CA PHE A 296 -18.55 13.87 -0.23
C PHE A 296 -19.56 14.07 -1.37
N LEU A 297 -19.42 13.26 -2.40
CA LEU A 297 -20.34 13.15 -3.52
C LEU A 297 -21.13 11.84 -3.37
N PRO A 298 -22.39 11.88 -2.86
CA PRO A 298 -23.17 10.68 -2.57
C PRO A 298 -23.66 10.01 -3.84
N LYS A 299 -23.71 8.67 -3.82
CA LYS A 299 -24.37 7.87 -4.85
C LYS A 299 -25.77 7.49 -4.38
N GLY A 300 -26.78 8.21 -4.88
CA GLY A 300 -28.20 7.95 -4.56
C GLY A 300 -28.57 8.26 -3.10
N VAL A 301 -29.68 7.67 -2.65
CA VAL A 301 -30.25 7.87 -1.31
C VAL A 301 -29.38 7.26 -0.23
N ILE A 302 -28.81 6.09 -0.49
CA ILE A 302 -27.94 5.37 0.48
C ILE A 302 -26.70 6.22 0.80
N GLY A 303 -26.12 6.89 -0.18
CA GLY A 303 -24.98 7.79 0.05
C GLY A 303 -25.35 8.99 0.95
N ARG A 304 -26.55 9.55 0.79
CA ARG A 304 -27.03 10.63 1.65
C ARG A 304 -27.26 10.18 3.09
N LEU A 305 -27.92 9.02 3.27
CA LEU A 305 -28.15 8.44 4.59
C LEU A 305 -26.81 8.15 5.30
N TYR A 306 -25.87 7.54 4.58
CA TYR A 306 -24.52 7.30 5.09
C TYR A 306 -23.84 8.58 5.60
N TRP A 307 -23.91 9.69 4.86
CA TRP A 307 -23.35 10.96 5.31
C TRP A 307 -23.99 11.43 6.62
N TYR A 308 -25.32 11.49 6.68
CA TYR A 308 -26.03 11.98 7.88
C TYR A 308 -25.75 11.14 9.13
N THR A 309 -25.55 9.84 8.99
CA THR A 309 -25.16 8.97 10.13
C THR A 309 -23.77 9.24 10.64
N LEU A 310 -22.87 9.77 9.79
CA LEU A 310 -21.47 10.04 10.16
C LEU A 310 -21.21 11.49 10.60
N VAL A 311 -22.10 12.44 10.31
CA VAL A 311 -21.90 13.86 10.65
C VAL A 311 -21.48 14.10 12.10
N PRO A 312 -22.11 13.51 13.14
CA PRO A 312 -21.71 13.77 14.52
C PRO A 312 -20.26 13.30 14.80
N LEU A 313 -19.88 12.17 14.21
CA LEU A 313 -18.55 11.60 14.36
C LEU A 313 -17.51 12.43 13.58
N HIS A 314 -17.84 12.85 12.36
CA HIS A 314 -16.98 13.71 11.54
C HIS A 314 -16.62 15.00 12.28
N TYR A 315 -17.61 15.66 12.87
CA TYR A 315 -17.38 16.91 13.61
C TYR A 315 -16.35 16.75 14.73
N LEU A 316 -16.45 15.68 15.52
CA LEU A 316 -15.49 15.41 16.61
C LEU A 316 -14.11 15.07 16.07
N VAL A 317 -14.04 14.15 15.12
CA VAL A 317 -12.76 13.66 14.57
C VAL A 317 -12.01 14.76 13.84
N PHE A 318 -12.68 15.50 12.98
CA PHE A 318 -12.02 16.53 12.15
C PHE A 318 -11.64 17.77 12.95
N ARG A 319 -12.44 18.17 13.94
CA ARG A 319 -12.08 19.23 14.86
C ARG A 319 -10.79 18.92 15.65
N ASP A 320 -10.66 17.70 16.14
CA ASP A 320 -9.50 17.33 16.94
C ASP A 320 -8.29 17.03 16.05
N MET A 321 -8.50 16.54 14.83
CA MET A 321 -7.47 16.34 13.83
C MET A 321 -6.78 17.66 13.44
N ILE A 322 -7.54 18.69 13.07
CA ILE A 322 -6.97 19.99 12.67
C ILE A 322 -6.18 20.63 13.82
N ARG A 323 -6.67 20.51 15.07
CA ARG A 323 -5.97 21.00 16.27
C ARG A 323 -4.65 20.24 16.50
N SER A 324 -4.67 18.94 16.27
CA SER A 324 -3.48 18.10 16.44
C SER A 324 -2.42 18.39 15.38
N VAL A 325 -2.82 18.76 14.14
CA VAL A 325 -1.90 19.25 13.11
C VAL A 325 -1.16 20.49 13.59
N LEU A 326 -1.88 21.51 14.10
CA LEU A 326 -1.27 22.74 14.61
C LEU A 326 -0.39 22.50 15.85
N LYS A 327 -0.81 21.63 16.77
CA LYS A 327 -0.02 21.25 17.95
C LYS A 327 1.32 20.59 17.55
N LYS A 328 1.29 19.70 16.54
CA LYS A 328 2.52 19.06 16.02
C LYS A 328 3.42 20.09 15.32
N ALA A 329 2.85 21.03 14.55
CA ALA A 329 3.61 22.11 13.94
C ALA A 329 4.31 22.97 14.99
N LEU A 330 3.60 23.37 16.06
CA LEU A 330 4.17 24.12 17.19
C LEU A 330 5.34 23.37 17.84
N SER A 331 5.19 22.07 18.07
CA SER A 331 6.26 21.27 18.67
C SER A 331 7.50 21.16 17.77
N LYS A 332 7.34 21.16 16.43
CA LYS A 332 8.45 21.20 15.48
C LYS A 332 9.15 22.56 15.48
N GLN A 333 8.38 23.65 15.47
CA GLN A 333 8.92 25.01 15.50
C GLN A 333 9.73 25.25 16.78
N LEU A 334 9.23 24.83 17.94
CA LEU A 334 9.96 24.94 19.22
C LEU A 334 11.26 24.14 19.23
N LYS A 335 11.31 22.95 18.64
CA LYS A 335 12.53 22.14 18.52
C LYS A 335 13.59 22.75 17.60
N ARG A 336 13.21 23.62 16.65
CA ARG A 336 14.18 24.34 15.80
C ARG A 336 14.76 25.57 16.47
N LEU A 337 14.07 26.11 17.46
CA LEU A 337 14.48 27.32 18.19
C LEU A 337 15.31 26.96 19.43
N SER A 338 15.27 25.72 19.88
CA SER A 338 16.09 25.16 20.95
C SER A 338 17.40 24.56 20.41
#